data_d08e26be2f7723eb58d926406f4af084
#
_entry.id   d08e26be2f7723eb58d926406f4af084
#
_cell.length_a   1.000
_cell.length_b   1.000
_cell.length_c   1.000
_cell.angle_alpha   90.00
_cell.angle_beta   90.00
_cell.angle_gamma   90.00
#
_symmetry.space_group_name_H-M   'P 1'
#
loop_
_entity.id
_entity.type
_entity.pdbx_description
1 polymer ?
#
loop_
_entity_poly.entity_id
_entity_poly.type
_entity_poly.pdbx_seq_one_letter_code
_entity_poly.pdbx_strand_id
1 'polypeptide(L)'
;MRLLHKFSKFTTNKSHLMHIYKSQVRGNLEYCSTVWHSGLTEAETKDIERVQKAAVKIIMGNKYQGYEQALKFLKLDSLKERRLKMALRFAKRSLKLEQFSKLFPLNDTSHLMTMRNPERYIVNVSNTERYKKSAVPFLQRLLNEDYLKQKKDLTRLLQVNNGVVYNAPIT
;
A
#
# COMPACT_ATOMS: atom_id res chain seq x y z
N MET A 1 -16.34 7.48 15.44
CA MET A 1 -16.87 8.72 14.79
C MET A 1 -17.52 9.69 15.79
N ARG A 2 -18.32 9.22 16.76
CA ARG A 2 -18.95 10.11 17.79
C ARG A 2 -17.94 10.98 18.54
N LEU A 3 -16.79 10.42 18.91
CA LEU A 3 -15.72 11.14 19.60
C LEU A 3 -15.21 12.31 18.76
N LEU A 4 -14.82 12.06 17.52
CA LEU A 4 -14.30 13.10 16.61
C LEU A 4 -15.32 14.22 16.38
N HIS A 5 -16.61 13.85 16.23
CA HIS A 5 -17.69 14.84 16.10
C HIS A 5 -17.88 15.67 17.37
N LYS A 6 -17.79 15.08 18.56
CA LYS A 6 -17.83 15.83 19.82
C LYS A 6 -16.69 16.84 19.90
N PHE A 7 -15.45 16.38 19.64
CA PHE A 7 -14.29 17.27 19.68
C PHE A 7 -14.35 18.39 18.64
N SER A 8 -14.94 18.18 17.47
CA SER A 8 -15.08 19.23 16.46
C SER A 8 -15.97 20.40 16.89
N LYS A 9 -16.80 20.20 17.92
CA LYS A 9 -17.60 21.29 18.52
C LYS A 9 -16.80 22.17 19.50
N PHE A 10 -15.74 21.62 20.09
CA PHE A 10 -14.91 22.32 21.07
C PHE A 10 -13.63 22.89 20.49
N THR A 11 -13.14 22.33 19.40
CA THR A 11 -11.92 22.81 18.73
C THR A 11 -12.10 22.93 17.25
N THR A 12 -11.70 24.07 16.70
CA THR A 12 -11.63 24.34 15.27
C THR A 12 -10.24 24.01 14.71
N ASN A 13 -9.29 23.66 15.57
CA ASN A 13 -7.93 23.35 15.15
C ASN A 13 -7.86 22.00 14.42
N LYS A 14 -7.65 22.07 13.11
CA LYS A 14 -7.57 20.88 12.25
C LYS A 14 -6.45 19.91 12.64
N SER A 15 -5.34 20.41 13.19
CA SER A 15 -4.23 19.57 13.64
C SER A 15 -4.64 18.66 14.80
N HIS A 16 -5.39 19.20 15.78
CA HIS A 16 -5.91 18.42 16.90
C HIS A 16 -6.91 17.36 16.41
N LEU A 17 -7.86 17.75 15.56
CA LEU A 17 -8.84 16.80 15.00
C LEU A 17 -8.16 15.71 14.16
N MET A 18 -7.12 16.07 13.41
CA MET A 18 -6.31 15.12 12.65
C MET A 18 -5.57 14.15 13.57
N HIS A 19 -5.03 14.63 14.69
CA HIS A 19 -4.36 13.77 15.67
C HIS A 19 -5.34 12.75 16.26
N ILE A 20 -6.53 13.20 16.69
CA ILE A 20 -7.59 12.33 17.22
C ILE A 20 -8.02 11.30 16.16
N TYR A 21 -8.20 11.72 14.91
CA TYR A 21 -8.51 10.81 13.82
C TYR A 21 -7.43 9.72 13.65
N LYS A 22 -6.17 10.15 13.58
CA LYS A 22 -5.05 9.22 13.34
C LYS A 22 -4.86 8.22 14.49
N SER A 23 -5.03 8.66 15.73
CA SER A 23 -4.81 7.82 16.91
C SER A 23 -6.01 6.94 17.24
N GLN A 24 -7.22 7.47 17.23
CA GLN A 24 -8.40 6.78 17.76
C GLN A 24 -9.23 6.09 16.66
N VAL A 25 -9.35 6.70 15.50
CA VAL A 25 -10.21 6.16 14.44
C VAL A 25 -9.41 5.28 13.49
N ARG A 26 -8.35 5.84 12.90
CA ARG A 26 -7.57 5.14 11.88
C ARG A 26 -6.82 3.94 12.45
N GLY A 27 -6.26 4.05 13.67
CA GLY A 27 -5.58 2.95 14.34
C GLY A 27 -6.45 1.70 14.45
N ASN A 28 -7.72 1.88 14.83
CA ASN A 28 -8.68 0.78 14.90
C ASN A 28 -9.04 0.20 13.52
N LEU A 29 -9.17 1.05 12.49
CA LEU A 29 -9.47 0.61 11.12
C LEU A 29 -8.32 -0.11 10.44
N GLU A 30 -7.09 0.08 10.91
CA GLU A 30 -5.89 -0.52 10.34
C GLU A 30 -5.32 -1.66 11.20
N TYR A 31 -5.93 -1.94 12.36
CA TYR A 31 -5.44 -2.99 13.25
C TYR A 31 -5.35 -4.34 12.53
N CYS A 32 -4.17 -4.97 12.57
CA CYS A 32 -3.87 -6.24 11.89
C CYS A 32 -4.26 -6.29 10.40
N SER A 33 -4.32 -5.14 9.71
CA SER A 33 -4.79 -5.08 8.32
C SER A 33 -3.98 -5.93 7.34
N THR A 34 -2.74 -6.24 7.63
CA THR A 34 -1.89 -7.13 6.83
C THR A 34 -2.44 -8.56 6.74
N VAL A 35 -3.23 -8.98 7.73
CA VAL A 35 -3.82 -10.33 7.78
C VAL A 35 -5.13 -10.39 7.00
N TRP A 36 -6.01 -9.40 7.14
CA TRP A 36 -7.37 -9.45 6.62
C TRP A 36 -7.59 -8.64 5.33
N HIS A 37 -6.68 -7.71 4.98
CA HIS A 37 -6.85 -6.81 3.83
C HIS A 37 -7.11 -7.55 2.51
N SER A 38 -6.41 -8.64 2.27
CA SER A 38 -6.50 -9.41 1.02
C SER A 38 -7.83 -10.15 0.85
N GLY A 39 -8.52 -10.42 1.96
CA GLY A 39 -9.82 -11.10 1.97
C GLY A 39 -11.01 -10.17 1.75
N LEU A 40 -10.81 -8.85 1.82
CA LEU A 40 -11.90 -7.88 1.67
C LEU A 40 -12.52 -7.88 0.27
N THR A 41 -13.83 -7.77 0.24
CA THR A 41 -14.58 -7.43 -0.97
C THR A 41 -14.45 -5.93 -1.28
N GLU A 42 -14.79 -5.55 -2.51
CA GLU A 42 -14.85 -4.13 -2.88
C GLU A 42 -15.91 -3.35 -2.08
N ALA A 43 -17.02 -4.00 -1.69
CA ALA A 43 -18.05 -3.39 -0.86
C ALA A 43 -17.52 -3.08 0.53
N GLU A 44 -16.89 -4.04 1.20
CA GLU A 44 -16.26 -3.85 2.52
C GLU A 44 -15.13 -2.81 2.48
N THR A 45 -14.33 -2.80 1.42
CA THR A 45 -13.31 -1.78 1.19
C THR A 45 -13.92 -0.39 1.12
N LYS A 46 -15.05 -0.22 0.40
CA LYS A 46 -15.78 1.05 0.31
C LYS A 46 -16.39 1.46 1.67
N ASP A 47 -16.85 0.50 2.46
CA ASP A 47 -17.42 0.78 3.78
C ASP A 47 -16.35 1.28 4.76
N ILE A 48 -15.18 0.68 4.76
CA ILE A 48 -14.03 1.17 5.54
C ILE A 48 -13.63 2.58 5.06
N GLU A 49 -13.57 2.82 3.76
CA GLU A 49 -13.24 4.12 3.19
C GLU A 49 -14.28 5.19 3.52
N ARG A 50 -15.58 4.80 3.63
CA ARG A 50 -16.68 5.68 4.06
C ARG A 50 -16.42 6.28 5.45
N VAL A 51 -15.82 5.52 6.35
CA VAL A 51 -15.45 6.03 7.69
C VAL A 51 -14.40 7.13 7.59
N GLN A 52 -13.35 6.95 6.78
CA GLN A 52 -12.35 7.99 6.54
C GLN A 52 -12.98 9.22 5.88
N LYS A 53 -13.84 9.02 4.87
CA LYS A 53 -14.54 10.11 4.20
C LYS A 53 -15.36 10.96 5.17
N ALA A 54 -16.08 10.31 6.10
CA ALA A 54 -16.84 11.01 7.13
C ALA A 54 -15.92 11.76 8.11
N ALA A 55 -14.78 11.16 8.50
CA ALA A 55 -13.80 11.82 9.37
C ALA A 55 -13.21 13.07 8.70
N VAL A 56 -12.79 12.94 7.45
CA VAL A 56 -12.22 14.04 6.67
C VAL A 56 -13.23 15.17 6.50
N LYS A 57 -14.52 14.86 6.27
CA LYS A 57 -15.60 15.84 6.20
C LYS A 57 -15.73 16.64 7.51
N ILE A 58 -15.64 15.97 8.66
CA ILE A 58 -15.67 16.63 9.96
C ILE A 58 -14.46 17.55 10.15
N ILE A 59 -13.25 17.09 9.78
CA ILE A 59 -12.01 17.86 9.95
C ILE A 59 -11.98 19.09 9.05
N MET A 60 -12.47 18.97 7.81
CA MET A 60 -12.49 20.06 6.83
C MET A 60 -13.60 21.06 7.10
N GLY A 61 -14.74 20.63 7.68
CA GLY A 61 -15.90 21.46 7.91
C GLY A 61 -16.39 22.14 6.63
N ASN A 62 -16.63 23.44 6.66
CA ASN A 62 -17.13 24.23 5.52
C ASN A 62 -16.16 24.26 4.32
N LYS A 63 -14.88 23.91 4.51
CA LYS A 63 -13.88 23.85 3.43
C LYS A 63 -13.86 22.50 2.68
N TYR A 64 -14.80 21.60 2.99
CA TYR A 64 -14.90 20.30 2.29
C TYR A 64 -15.51 20.46 0.91
N GLN A 65 -14.72 20.29 -0.14
CA GLN A 65 -15.14 20.36 -1.54
C GLN A 65 -15.21 19.00 -2.24
N GLY A 66 -14.66 17.96 -1.60
CA GLY A 66 -14.62 16.61 -2.14
C GLY A 66 -13.59 15.74 -1.42
N TYR A 67 -13.76 14.42 -1.52
CA TYR A 67 -12.91 13.50 -0.77
C TYR A 67 -11.45 13.52 -1.24
N GLU A 68 -11.22 13.44 -2.55
CA GLU A 68 -9.87 13.40 -3.12
C GLU A 68 -9.09 14.70 -2.88
N GLN A 69 -9.77 15.85 -3.04
CA GLN A 69 -9.17 17.15 -2.76
C GLN A 69 -8.82 17.30 -1.27
N ALA A 70 -9.71 16.83 -0.41
CA ALA A 70 -9.49 16.88 1.03
C ALA A 70 -8.34 15.95 1.47
N LEU A 71 -8.18 14.77 0.85
CA LEU A 71 -7.03 13.90 1.09
C LEU A 71 -5.71 14.58 0.69
N LYS A 72 -5.66 15.21 -0.49
CA LYS A 72 -4.49 15.97 -0.95
C LYS A 72 -4.15 17.11 0.01
N PHE A 73 -5.16 17.89 0.41
CA PHE A 73 -4.97 19.00 1.35
C PHE A 73 -4.44 18.54 2.71
N LEU A 74 -4.99 17.45 3.25
CA LEU A 74 -4.60 16.89 4.55
C LEU A 74 -3.35 15.99 4.47
N LYS A 75 -2.80 15.80 3.28
CA LYS A 75 -1.68 14.88 3.01
C LYS A 75 -1.94 13.48 3.55
N LEU A 76 -3.12 12.95 3.23
CA LEU A 76 -3.55 11.61 3.61
C LEU A 76 -3.63 10.72 2.37
N ASP A 77 -3.16 9.49 2.52
CA ASP A 77 -3.46 8.41 1.56
C ASP A 77 -4.88 7.87 1.80
N SER A 78 -5.49 7.24 0.79
CA SER A 78 -6.67 6.41 1.00
C SER A 78 -6.35 5.24 1.94
N LEU A 79 -7.34 4.73 2.67
CA LEU A 79 -7.11 3.57 3.55
C LEU A 79 -6.73 2.32 2.75
N LYS A 80 -7.24 2.17 1.52
CA LYS A 80 -6.86 1.07 0.62
C LYS A 80 -5.36 1.12 0.28
N GLU A 81 -4.87 2.26 -0.20
CA GLU A 81 -3.45 2.44 -0.52
C GLU A 81 -2.55 2.27 0.69
N ARG A 82 -2.99 2.81 1.82
CA ARG A 82 -2.24 2.76 3.05
C ARG A 82 -2.09 1.33 3.58
N ARG A 83 -3.18 0.53 3.55
CA ARG A 83 -3.15 -0.90 3.91
C ARG A 83 -2.21 -1.68 2.99
N LEU A 84 -2.24 -1.39 1.69
CA LEU A 84 -1.33 -2.01 0.72
C LEU A 84 0.14 -1.67 1.02
N LYS A 85 0.45 -0.39 1.30
CA LYS A 85 1.80 0.04 1.71
C LYS A 85 2.25 -0.66 3.00
N MET A 86 1.34 -0.85 3.97
CA MET A 86 1.64 -1.55 5.22
C MET A 86 1.89 -3.05 4.99
N ALA A 87 1.09 -3.70 4.14
CA ALA A 87 1.28 -5.09 3.77
C ALA A 87 2.64 -5.32 3.08
N LEU A 88 3.00 -4.47 2.12
CA LEU A 88 4.30 -4.55 1.45
C LEU A 88 5.47 -4.34 2.42
N ARG A 89 5.34 -3.36 3.33
CA ARG A 89 6.35 -3.10 4.36
C ARG A 89 6.50 -4.29 5.31
N PHE A 90 5.39 -4.90 5.70
CA PHE A 90 5.39 -6.11 6.51
C PHE A 90 6.07 -7.27 5.79
N ALA A 91 5.70 -7.54 4.52
CA ALA A 91 6.33 -8.59 3.71
C ALA A 91 7.85 -8.41 3.61
N LYS A 92 8.32 -7.18 3.29
CA LYS A 92 9.76 -6.88 3.23
C LYS A 92 10.49 -7.06 4.57
N ARG A 93 9.82 -6.77 5.69
CA ARG A 93 10.39 -7.04 7.02
C ARG A 93 10.45 -8.53 7.34
N SER A 94 9.41 -9.27 6.97
CA SER A 94 9.32 -10.72 7.18
C SER A 94 10.44 -11.48 6.45
N LEU A 95 10.88 -11.01 5.30
CA LEU A 95 12.03 -11.59 4.58
C LEU A 95 13.35 -11.54 5.36
N LYS A 96 13.48 -10.58 6.30
CA LYS A 96 14.70 -10.42 7.13
C LYS A 96 14.69 -11.32 8.37
N LEU A 97 13.57 -11.94 8.68
CA LEU A 97 13.39 -12.79 9.85
C LEU A 97 13.43 -14.26 9.40
N GLU A 98 14.37 -15.01 9.92
CA GLU A 98 14.57 -16.43 9.55
C GLU A 98 13.30 -17.27 9.74
N GLN A 99 12.52 -17.00 10.78
CA GLN A 99 11.26 -17.68 11.07
C GLN A 99 10.22 -17.52 9.98
N PHE A 100 10.19 -16.38 9.29
CA PHE A 100 9.21 -16.05 8.25
C PHE A 100 9.76 -16.19 6.83
N SER A 101 11.08 -16.27 6.65
CA SER A 101 11.70 -16.39 5.31
C SER A 101 11.20 -17.62 4.55
N LYS A 102 10.94 -18.72 5.27
CA LYS A 102 10.37 -19.97 4.71
C LYS A 102 8.98 -19.82 4.09
N LEU A 103 8.24 -18.74 4.44
CA LEU A 103 6.93 -18.43 3.82
C LEU A 103 7.08 -17.79 2.44
N PHE A 104 8.29 -17.37 2.07
CA PHE A 104 8.59 -16.67 0.81
C PHE A 104 9.72 -17.38 0.06
N PRO A 105 9.51 -18.65 -0.38
CA PRO A 105 10.54 -19.39 -1.11
C PRO A 105 10.87 -18.67 -2.41
N LEU A 106 12.16 -18.60 -2.71
CA LEU A 106 12.65 -18.02 -3.96
C LEU A 106 12.46 -19.01 -5.10
N ASN A 107 12.13 -18.49 -6.26
CA ASN A 107 12.09 -19.27 -7.48
C ASN A 107 13.53 -19.53 -7.98
N ASP A 108 13.77 -20.67 -8.59
CA ASP A 108 15.07 -20.99 -9.17
C ASP A 108 15.38 -19.99 -10.29
N THR A 109 16.54 -19.33 -10.17
CA THR A 109 16.94 -18.26 -11.10
C THR A 109 17.46 -18.76 -12.43
N SER A 110 17.75 -20.06 -12.57
CA SER A 110 18.34 -20.64 -13.77
C SER A 110 17.47 -20.47 -15.04
N HIS A 111 16.15 -20.46 -14.89
CA HIS A 111 15.18 -20.27 -15.96
C HIS A 111 14.54 -18.86 -16.03
N LEU A 112 14.81 -18.00 -15.06
CA LEU A 112 14.15 -16.68 -14.98
C LEU A 112 14.63 -15.70 -16.05
N MET A 113 15.82 -15.90 -16.63
CA MET A 113 16.36 -15.00 -17.65
C MET A 113 15.60 -15.07 -18.98
N THR A 114 14.94 -16.18 -19.26
CA THR A 114 14.18 -16.40 -20.50
C THR A 114 12.70 -16.00 -20.41
N MET A 115 12.18 -15.76 -19.21
CA MET A 115 10.77 -15.38 -19.03
C MET A 115 10.54 -13.87 -19.12
N ARG A 116 9.48 -13.48 -19.82
CA ARG A 116 9.07 -12.07 -20.00
C ARG A 116 8.78 -11.37 -18.67
N ASN A 117 8.24 -12.08 -17.67
CA ASN A 117 7.94 -11.58 -16.32
C ASN A 117 8.36 -12.64 -15.29
N PRO A 118 9.64 -12.73 -14.93
CA PRO A 118 10.08 -13.72 -13.97
C PRO A 118 9.58 -13.36 -12.55
N GLU A 119 8.79 -14.24 -11.97
CA GLU A 119 8.39 -14.14 -10.56
C GLU A 119 9.58 -14.56 -9.69
N ARG A 120 10.00 -13.68 -8.79
CA ARG A 120 11.11 -13.93 -7.87
C ARG A 120 10.74 -14.89 -6.74
N TYR A 121 9.50 -14.80 -6.26
CA TYR A 121 9.00 -15.62 -5.17
C TYR A 121 7.97 -16.60 -5.69
N ILE A 122 8.03 -17.84 -5.21
CA ILE A 122 7.05 -18.87 -5.53
C ILE A 122 5.73 -18.49 -4.84
N VAL A 123 4.66 -18.38 -5.62
CA VAL A 123 3.32 -18.18 -5.07
C VAL A 123 2.70 -19.54 -4.79
N ASN A 124 2.27 -19.77 -3.55
CA ASN A 124 1.64 -21.02 -3.18
C ASN A 124 0.42 -21.31 -4.05
N VAL A 125 0.37 -22.51 -4.62
CA VAL A 125 -0.79 -22.98 -5.39
C VAL A 125 -2.02 -23.01 -4.50
N SER A 126 -3.10 -22.46 -5.02
CA SER A 126 -4.34 -22.26 -4.25
C SER A 126 -5.49 -23.00 -4.93
N ASN A 127 -5.99 -24.04 -4.28
CA ASN A 127 -7.13 -24.82 -4.78
C ASN A 127 -8.48 -24.16 -4.45
N THR A 128 -8.50 -23.16 -3.58
CA THR A 128 -9.70 -22.41 -3.21
C THR A 128 -9.48 -20.92 -3.29
N GLU A 129 -10.50 -20.17 -3.69
CA GLU A 129 -10.46 -18.70 -3.72
C GLU A 129 -10.20 -18.10 -2.33
N ARG A 130 -10.67 -18.75 -1.27
CA ARG A 130 -10.42 -18.32 0.10
C ARG A 130 -8.92 -18.37 0.44
N TYR A 131 -8.24 -19.46 0.10
CA TYR A 131 -6.80 -19.58 0.34
C TYR A 131 -6.00 -18.61 -0.53
N LYS A 132 -6.38 -18.46 -1.81
CA LYS A 132 -5.77 -17.51 -2.74
C LYS A 132 -5.79 -16.07 -2.20
N LYS A 133 -6.86 -15.69 -1.51
CA LYS A 133 -7.03 -14.39 -0.85
C LYS A 133 -6.45 -14.32 0.56
N SER A 134 -5.87 -15.40 1.09
CA SER A 134 -5.24 -15.36 2.40
C SER A 134 -3.94 -14.56 2.39
N ALA A 135 -3.46 -14.18 3.58
CA ALA A 135 -2.35 -13.26 3.73
C ALA A 135 -1.05 -13.70 3.02
N VAL A 136 -0.65 -14.96 3.16
CA VAL A 136 0.64 -15.44 2.61
C VAL A 136 0.68 -15.39 1.09
N PRO A 137 -0.24 -16.03 0.32
CA PRO A 137 -0.24 -15.92 -1.13
C PRO A 137 -0.41 -14.49 -1.65
N PHE A 138 -1.16 -13.65 -0.92
CA PHE A 138 -1.29 -12.24 -1.25
C PHE A 138 0.05 -11.51 -1.12
N LEU A 139 0.77 -11.69 0.00
CA LEU A 139 2.07 -11.06 0.23
C LEU A 139 3.13 -11.53 -0.76
N GLN A 140 3.12 -12.81 -1.15
CA GLN A 140 3.99 -13.35 -2.19
C GLN A 140 3.77 -12.64 -3.54
N ARG A 141 2.52 -12.50 -3.98
CA ARG A 141 2.17 -11.74 -5.20
C ARG A 141 2.60 -10.28 -5.11
N LEU A 142 2.34 -9.65 -3.97
CA LEU A 142 2.68 -8.24 -3.74
C LEU A 142 4.20 -8.00 -3.81
N LEU A 143 5.01 -8.93 -3.29
CA LEU A 143 6.47 -8.88 -3.41
C LEU A 143 6.92 -9.04 -4.86
N ASN A 144 6.29 -9.93 -5.64
CA ASN A 144 6.59 -10.09 -7.05
C ASN A 144 6.24 -8.84 -7.87
N GLU A 145 5.09 -8.22 -7.59
CA GLU A 145 4.70 -6.96 -8.23
C GLU A 145 5.68 -5.82 -7.93
N ASP A 146 6.11 -5.69 -6.68
CA ASP A 146 7.10 -4.69 -6.27
C ASP A 146 8.45 -4.93 -6.94
N TYR A 147 8.90 -6.19 -7.01
CA TYR A 147 10.13 -6.57 -7.70
C TYR A 147 10.07 -6.22 -9.20
N LEU A 148 8.97 -6.54 -9.87
CA LEU A 148 8.79 -6.22 -11.30
C LEU A 148 8.75 -4.71 -11.57
N LYS A 149 8.14 -3.93 -10.66
CA LYS A 149 8.17 -2.45 -10.75
C LYS A 149 9.60 -1.93 -10.66
N GLN A 150 10.35 -2.35 -9.64
CA GLN A 150 11.74 -1.94 -9.46
C GLN A 150 12.61 -2.31 -10.67
N LYS A 151 12.43 -3.51 -11.25
CA LYS A 151 13.14 -3.94 -12.44
C LYS A 151 12.83 -3.07 -13.66
N LYS A 152 11.56 -2.71 -13.87
CA LYS A 152 11.15 -1.81 -14.96
C LYS A 152 11.72 -0.41 -14.80
N ASP A 153 11.71 0.12 -13.57
CA ASP A 153 12.26 1.46 -13.29
C ASP A 153 13.78 1.49 -13.50
N LEU A 154 14.51 0.45 -13.08
CA LEU A 154 15.93 0.29 -13.36
C LEU A 154 16.22 0.22 -14.87
N THR A 155 15.45 -0.55 -15.61
CA THR A 155 15.61 -0.66 -17.07
C THR A 155 15.40 0.69 -17.76
N ARG A 156 14.38 1.45 -17.33
CA ARG A 156 14.15 2.81 -17.86
C ARG A 156 15.30 3.75 -17.55
N LEU A 157 15.83 3.74 -16.34
CA LEU A 157 16.98 4.58 -15.95
C LEU A 157 18.23 4.24 -16.75
N LEU A 158 18.50 2.97 -16.99
CA LEU A 158 19.63 2.51 -17.82
C LEU A 158 19.47 2.92 -19.29
N GLN A 159 18.25 2.89 -19.84
CA GLN A 159 17.99 3.34 -21.20
C GLN A 159 18.19 4.86 -21.35
N VAL A 160 17.78 5.64 -20.35
CA VAL A 160 17.99 7.11 -20.34
C VAL A 160 19.48 7.42 -20.27
N ASN A 161 20.26 6.73 -19.45
CA ASN A 161 21.70 6.96 -19.32
C ASN A 161 22.50 6.51 -20.57
N ASN A 162 22.07 5.45 -21.26
CA ASN A 162 22.70 5.00 -22.51
C ASN A 162 22.31 5.85 -23.73
N GLY A 163 21.28 6.69 -23.64
CA GLY A 163 20.86 7.63 -24.67
C GLY A 163 21.61 8.97 -24.64
N VAL A 164 22.38 9.25 -23.59
CA VAL A 164 23.25 10.43 -23.52
C VAL A 164 24.63 10.07 -24.09
N VAL A 165 24.72 9.94 -25.40
CA VAL A 165 26.01 9.94 -26.11
C VAL A 165 26.55 11.38 -25.99
N TYR A 166 27.59 11.56 -25.24
CA TYR A 166 28.38 12.80 -25.23
C TYR A 166 28.98 13.00 -26.64
N ASN A 167 28.34 13.80 -27.44
CA ASN A 167 29.00 14.43 -28.58
C ASN A 167 29.95 15.52 -28.03
N ALA A 168 31.15 15.11 -27.63
CA ALA A 168 32.23 16.06 -27.43
C ALA A 168 32.70 16.53 -28.81
N PRO A 169 32.76 17.84 -29.10
CA PRO A 169 33.35 18.33 -30.31
C PRO A 169 34.87 18.08 -30.26
N ILE A 170 35.37 17.33 -31.25
CA ILE A 170 36.79 17.21 -31.52
C ILE A 170 37.22 18.56 -32.15
N THR A 171 37.95 19.34 -31.41
CA THR A 171 38.77 20.43 -31.94
C THR A 171 40.21 19.99 -32.05
#